data_df68f7094fa7ce54fa9e0713c33f3b32
#
_entry.id   df68f7094fa7ce54fa9e0713c33f3b32
#
_cell.length_a   1.000
_cell.length_b   1.000
_cell.length_c   1.000
_cell.angle_alpha   90.00
_cell.angle_beta   90.00
_cell.angle_gamma   90.00
#
_symmetry.space_group_name_H-M   'P 1'
#
loop_
_entity.id
_entity.type
_entity.pdbx_description
1 polymer ?
#
loop_
_entity_poly.entity_id
_entity_poly.type
_entity_poly.pdbx_seq_one_letter_code
_entity_poly.pdbx_strand_id
1 'polypeptide(L)'
;MSDITIQNFETELIQASMQQPVLLDIWAPWCQPCRTLGPILEKLETAYGGRFKLAKLNSDEQPEIAGQLSQAFGVRSIPFCVLFAQGQPVDGFVGALPEAQIREFLDRHVPSAAEAEAEAETAEAEALEAEGDVHAALAKLQQAVAVDPANDTARFDYVKLLIETGNLPMARQAFEPVAGKLQFEPRLAALGLWLAACEKAPTARPPQALAAAIEANRRDFDARYELAQLQMAVGRFTDAMDALLEIIMRDKAWNDELARKTYVAILELMTKPVPKAAPGAAGADAGKAKGTLELTGKAAVPPSDPVIDQYRRKLSMALF
;
A
#
# COMPACT_ATOMS: atom_id res chain seq x y z
N MET A 1 26.74 4.59 -1.30
CA MET A 1 26.91 5.98 -1.83
C MET A 1 27.19 5.92 -3.31
N SER A 2 26.47 6.68 -4.15
CA SER A 2 26.62 6.73 -5.62
C SER A 2 26.80 8.18 -6.06
N ASP A 3 27.74 8.41 -6.99
CA ASP A 3 27.87 9.72 -7.65
C ASP A 3 26.90 9.77 -8.83
N ILE A 4 26.06 10.80 -8.86
CA ILE A 4 25.01 10.99 -9.87
C ILE A 4 25.56 11.80 -11.04
N THR A 5 25.38 11.25 -12.23
CA THR A 5 25.71 11.84 -13.51
C THR A 5 24.50 11.79 -14.44
N ILE A 6 24.54 12.49 -15.57
CA ILE A 6 23.46 12.44 -16.56
C ILE A 6 23.21 11.02 -17.10
N GLN A 7 24.25 10.16 -17.12
CA GLN A 7 24.17 8.81 -17.64
C GLN A 7 23.46 7.83 -16.67
N ASN A 8 23.58 8.08 -15.36
CA ASN A 8 23.05 7.18 -14.34
C ASN A 8 21.90 7.78 -13.51
N PHE A 9 21.49 9.01 -13.77
CA PHE A 9 20.43 9.71 -13.07
C PHE A 9 19.14 8.87 -12.99
N GLU A 10 18.72 8.31 -14.12
CA GLU A 10 17.52 7.50 -14.20
C GLU A 10 17.65 6.22 -13.36
N THR A 11 18.76 5.50 -13.49
CA THR A 11 18.92 4.19 -12.81
C THR A 11 19.28 4.32 -11.34
N GLU A 12 20.23 5.22 -11.00
CA GLU A 12 20.78 5.33 -9.64
C GLU A 12 19.96 6.23 -8.71
N LEU A 13 19.09 7.09 -9.28
CA LEU A 13 18.24 7.97 -8.50
C LEU A 13 16.76 7.59 -8.67
N ILE A 14 16.21 7.67 -9.89
CA ILE A 14 14.78 7.48 -10.10
C ILE A 14 14.36 6.02 -9.84
N GLN A 15 14.98 5.06 -10.57
CA GLN A 15 14.64 3.64 -10.41
C GLN A 15 15.04 3.09 -9.02
N ALA A 16 16.20 3.51 -8.49
CA ALA A 16 16.60 3.13 -7.14
C ALA A 16 15.59 3.62 -6.09
N SER A 17 15.03 4.83 -6.27
CA SER A 17 14.03 5.38 -5.37
C SER A 17 12.66 4.70 -5.42
N MET A 18 12.42 3.82 -6.39
CA MET A 18 11.25 2.94 -6.44
C MET A 18 11.32 1.82 -5.39
N GLN A 19 12.52 1.46 -4.94
CA GLN A 19 12.75 0.36 -4.01
C GLN A 19 13.03 0.84 -2.59
N GLN A 20 13.77 1.94 -2.45
CA GLN A 20 14.11 2.53 -1.15
C GLN A 20 14.30 4.03 -1.30
N PRO A 21 14.05 4.86 -0.28
CA PRO A 21 14.31 6.30 -0.33
C PRO A 21 15.76 6.60 -0.71
N VAL A 22 15.96 7.58 -1.59
CA VAL A 22 17.30 8.05 -1.99
C VAL A 22 17.44 9.53 -1.62
N LEU A 23 18.38 9.85 -0.75
CA LEU A 23 18.74 11.23 -0.42
C LEU A 23 19.83 11.71 -1.38
N LEU A 24 19.49 12.66 -2.24
CA LEU A 24 20.43 13.31 -3.14
C LEU A 24 21.03 14.53 -2.48
N ASP A 25 22.36 14.55 -2.28
CA ASP A 25 23.14 15.68 -1.80
C ASP A 25 23.75 16.44 -2.99
N ILE A 26 23.30 17.67 -3.22
CA ILE A 26 23.82 18.56 -4.27
C ILE A 26 24.89 19.45 -3.66
N TRP A 27 26.14 19.25 -4.09
CA TRP A 27 27.34 19.82 -3.47
C TRP A 27 28.34 20.35 -4.51
N ALA A 28 29.41 21.02 -4.06
CA ALA A 28 30.57 21.37 -4.86
C ALA A 28 31.86 21.35 -4.02
N PRO A 29 33.05 21.15 -4.64
CA PRO A 29 34.34 21.06 -3.92
C PRO A 29 34.72 22.33 -3.13
N TRP A 30 34.33 23.48 -3.63
CA TRP A 30 34.61 24.79 -2.98
C TRP A 30 33.59 25.13 -1.87
N CYS A 31 32.51 24.38 -1.73
CA CYS A 31 31.47 24.65 -0.77
C CYS A 31 31.90 24.16 0.64
N GLN A 32 32.30 25.07 1.52
CA GLN A 32 32.72 24.72 2.88
C GLN A 32 31.58 24.07 3.71
N PRO A 33 30.31 24.55 3.68
CA PRO A 33 29.22 23.89 4.41
C PRO A 33 28.94 22.48 3.89
N CYS A 34 29.10 22.22 2.57
CA CYS A 34 28.92 20.90 1.98
C CYS A 34 29.94 19.89 2.53
N ARG A 35 31.19 20.31 2.73
CA ARG A 35 32.26 19.47 3.30
C ARG A 35 32.00 19.11 4.76
N THR A 36 31.21 19.91 5.46
CA THR A 36 30.77 19.60 6.83
C THR A 36 29.59 18.65 6.85
N LEU A 37 28.65 18.83 5.90
CA LEU A 37 27.44 18.04 5.79
C LEU A 37 27.72 16.60 5.31
N GLY A 38 28.57 16.44 4.28
CA GLY A 38 28.84 15.15 3.66
C GLY A 38 29.14 14.01 4.63
N PRO A 39 30.12 14.14 5.53
CA PRO A 39 30.42 13.12 6.52
C PRO A 39 29.27 12.79 7.48
N ILE A 40 28.41 13.76 7.79
CA ILE A 40 27.21 13.54 8.61
C ILE A 40 26.22 12.66 7.85
N LEU A 41 25.98 12.93 6.56
CA LEU A 41 25.08 12.13 5.71
C LEU A 41 25.60 10.69 5.53
N GLU A 42 26.90 10.51 5.31
CA GLU A 42 27.54 9.19 5.20
C GLU A 42 27.43 8.37 6.49
N LYS A 43 27.64 9.03 7.64
CA LYS A 43 27.41 8.40 8.95
C LYS A 43 25.95 8.00 9.13
N LEU A 44 25.00 8.84 8.69
CA LEU A 44 23.57 8.53 8.76
C LEU A 44 23.18 7.39 7.84
N GLU A 45 23.67 7.34 6.59
CA GLU A 45 23.43 6.21 5.67
C GLU A 45 23.85 4.89 6.35
N THR A 46 25.04 4.86 6.98
CA THR A 46 25.51 3.70 7.71
C THR A 46 24.62 3.36 8.92
N ALA A 47 24.24 4.38 9.71
CA ALA A 47 23.42 4.20 10.90
C ALA A 47 21.99 3.71 10.59
N TYR A 48 21.45 4.06 9.42
CA TYR A 48 20.15 3.60 8.96
C TYR A 48 20.20 2.19 8.30
N GLY A 49 21.40 1.59 8.16
CA GLY A 49 21.53 0.18 7.74
C GLY A 49 20.93 -0.15 6.39
N GLY A 50 21.02 0.78 5.42
CA GLY A 50 20.49 0.58 4.06
C GLY A 50 19.01 0.89 3.90
N ARG A 51 18.32 1.42 4.91
CA ARG A 51 16.90 1.84 4.79
C ARG A 51 16.71 3.10 3.93
N PHE A 52 17.77 3.86 3.68
CA PHE A 52 17.86 4.84 2.61
C PHE A 52 19.25 4.78 1.96
N LYS A 53 19.35 5.27 0.73
CA LYS A 53 20.59 5.37 -0.05
C LYS A 53 21.02 6.83 -0.14
N LEU A 54 22.31 7.12 0.09
CA LEU A 54 22.88 8.43 -0.18
C LEU A 54 23.43 8.49 -1.59
N ALA A 55 22.98 9.46 -2.36
CA ALA A 55 23.49 9.81 -3.67
C ALA A 55 24.07 11.21 -3.64
N LYS A 56 25.14 11.47 -4.38
CA LYS A 56 25.83 12.77 -4.44
C LYS A 56 25.85 13.31 -5.86
N LEU A 57 25.58 14.60 -6.02
CA LEU A 57 25.62 15.29 -7.30
C LEU A 57 26.55 16.49 -7.19
N ASN A 58 27.69 16.42 -7.89
CA ASN A 58 28.62 17.54 -7.99
C ASN A 58 28.06 18.58 -8.98
N SER A 59 27.67 19.74 -8.47
CA SER A 59 27.06 20.81 -9.29
C SER A 59 28.02 21.42 -10.31
N ASP A 60 29.34 21.33 -10.11
CA ASP A 60 30.34 21.81 -11.07
C ASP A 60 30.49 20.84 -12.26
N GLU A 61 30.36 19.54 -12.01
CA GLU A 61 30.46 18.49 -13.03
C GLU A 61 29.13 18.23 -13.74
N GLN A 62 27.99 18.46 -13.05
CA GLN A 62 26.64 18.22 -13.55
C GLN A 62 25.76 19.48 -13.45
N PRO A 63 26.16 20.62 -14.06
CA PRO A 63 25.49 21.91 -13.87
C PRO A 63 24.05 21.92 -14.43
N GLU A 64 23.76 21.11 -15.46
CA GLU A 64 22.44 21.02 -16.05
C GLU A 64 21.43 20.39 -15.08
N ILE A 65 21.77 19.25 -14.47
CA ILE A 65 20.92 18.57 -13.51
C ILE A 65 20.76 19.43 -12.25
N ALA A 66 21.87 19.94 -11.71
CA ALA A 66 21.85 20.80 -10.53
C ALA A 66 21.01 22.05 -10.77
N GLY A 67 21.11 22.67 -11.95
CA GLY A 67 20.34 23.83 -12.34
C GLY A 67 18.84 23.54 -12.45
N GLN A 68 18.47 22.42 -13.06
CA GLN A 68 17.07 21.98 -13.19
C GLN A 68 16.44 21.71 -11.81
N LEU A 69 17.14 20.97 -10.94
CA LEU A 69 16.67 20.72 -9.58
C LEU A 69 16.54 22.01 -8.77
N SER A 70 17.55 22.88 -8.85
CA SER A 70 17.52 24.19 -8.18
C SER A 70 16.33 25.05 -8.64
N GLN A 71 16.02 25.04 -9.92
CA GLN A 71 14.88 25.76 -10.48
C GLN A 71 13.55 25.14 -10.06
N ALA A 72 13.44 23.81 -10.11
CA ALA A 72 12.23 23.08 -9.76
C ALA A 72 11.84 23.30 -8.28
N PHE A 73 12.82 23.36 -7.38
CA PHE A 73 12.61 23.57 -5.94
C PHE A 73 12.75 25.03 -5.50
N GLY A 74 13.06 25.96 -6.40
CA GLY A 74 13.24 27.38 -6.07
C GLY A 74 14.48 27.65 -5.18
N VAL A 75 15.46 26.73 -5.15
CA VAL A 75 16.68 26.81 -4.34
C VAL A 75 17.80 27.43 -5.14
N ARG A 76 18.59 28.35 -4.51
CA ARG A 76 19.69 29.08 -5.18
C ARG A 76 21.05 28.91 -4.50
N SER A 77 21.12 27.99 -3.53
CA SER A 77 22.36 27.79 -2.75
C SER A 77 22.59 26.31 -2.46
N ILE A 78 23.85 25.93 -2.28
CA ILE A 78 24.30 24.62 -1.84
C ILE A 78 24.88 24.72 -0.42
N PRO A 79 24.87 23.64 0.39
CA PRO A 79 24.30 22.33 0.08
C PRO A 79 22.77 22.36 -0.02
N PHE A 80 22.25 21.52 -0.89
CA PHE A 80 20.82 21.31 -1.03
C PHE A 80 20.56 19.81 -1.15
N CYS A 81 19.75 19.26 -0.25
CA CYS A 81 19.42 17.85 -0.25
C CYS A 81 17.97 17.63 -0.66
N VAL A 82 17.71 16.65 -1.52
CA VAL A 82 16.37 16.24 -1.98
C VAL A 82 16.19 14.75 -1.74
N LEU A 83 15.12 14.39 -1.07
CA LEU A 83 14.74 13.01 -0.88
C LEU A 83 13.80 12.56 -2.00
N PHE A 84 14.17 11.47 -2.65
CA PHE A 84 13.38 10.80 -3.67
C PHE A 84 12.79 9.51 -3.09
N ALA A 85 11.51 9.27 -3.34
CA ALA A 85 10.83 8.02 -3.04
C ALA A 85 9.81 7.73 -4.15
N GLN A 86 9.70 6.47 -4.54
CA GLN A 86 8.81 6.00 -5.61
C GLN A 86 8.97 6.77 -6.94
N GLY A 87 10.21 7.06 -7.30
CA GLY A 87 10.55 7.76 -8.54
C GLY A 87 10.28 9.27 -8.52
N GLN A 88 9.86 9.83 -7.37
CA GLN A 88 9.47 11.23 -7.24
C GLN A 88 10.23 11.93 -6.12
N PRO A 89 10.55 13.21 -6.24
CA PRO A 89 11.02 14.01 -5.11
C PRO A 89 9.85 14.23 -4.13
N VAL A 90 10.08 13.92 -2.85
CA VAL A 90 9.04 13.99 -1.82
C VAL A 90 9.26 15.10 -0.80
N ASP A 91 10.52 15.43 -0.47
CA ASP A 91 10.87 16.50 0.48
C ASP A 91 12.34 16.91 0.28
N GLY A 92 12.78 17.96 0.97
CA GLY A 92 14.18 18.41 0.90
C GLY A 92 14.54 19.46 1.93
N PHE A 93 15.81 19.73 2.07
CA PHE A 93 16.32 20.80 2.94
C PHE A 93 17.50 21.52 2.32
N VAL A 94 17.73 22.76 2.75
CA VAL A 94 18.81 23.63 2.27
C VAL A 94 19.75 23.97 3.41
N GLY A 95 21.06 23.96 3.12
CA GLY A 95 22.10 24.29 4.08
C GLY A 95 22.59 23.10 4.89
N ALA A 96 23.70 23.30 5.62
CA ALA A 96 24.25 22.29 6.51
C ALA A 96 23.47 22.28 7.84
N LEU A 97 22.50 21.36 7.93
CA LEU A 97 21.72 21.16 9.15
C LEU A 97 22.52 20.34 10.19
N PRO A 98 22.25 20.53 11.49
CA PRO A 98 22.74 19.64 12.54
C PRO A 98 22.22 18.20 12.36
N GLU A 99 23.03 17.21 12.77
CA GLU A 99 22.68 15.77 12.65
C GLU A 99 21.28 15.46 13.20
N ALA A 100 20.90 16.04 14.35
CA ALA A 100 19.58 15.80 14.95
C ALA A 100 18.41 16.22 14.05
N GLN A 101 18.53 17.35 13.35
CA GLN A 101 17.50 17.81 12.43
C GLN A 101 17.44 16.96 11.15
N ILE A 102 18.59 16.46 10.68
CA ILE A 102 18.63 15.54 9.54
C ILE A 102 18.00 14.20 9.92
N ARG A 103 18.23 13.70 11.14
CA ARG A 103 17.55 12.50 11.65
C ARG A 103 16.04 12.69 11.71
N GLU A 104 15.57 13.80 12.27
CA GLU A 104 14.14 14.11 12.31
C GLU A 104 13.52 14.20 10.90
N PHE A 105 14.27 14.76 9.94
CA PHE A 105 13.87 14.79 8.54
C PHE A 105 13.79 13.37 7.96
N LEU A 106 14.80 12.53 8.15
CA LEU A 106 14.85 11.16 7.65
C LEU A 106 13.77 10.29 8.30
N ASP A 107 13.56 10.38 9.60
CA ASP A 107 12.58 9.57 10.36
C ASP A 107 11.13 9.83 9.92
N ARG A 108 10.85 10.95 9.24
CA ARG A 108 9.53 11.21 8.63
C ARG A 108 9.30 10.48 7.31
N HIS A 109 10.35 10.07 6.63
CA HIS A 109 10.28 9.59 5.25
C HIS A 109 10.91 8.22 5.04
N VAL A 110 11.84 7.83 5.91
CA VAL A 110 12.55 6.56 5.85
C VAL A 110 11.89 5.60 6.83
N PRO A 111 11.49 4.40 6.39
CA PRO A 111 10.89 3.41 7.29
C PRO A 111 11.78 3.15 8.52
N SER A 112 11.18 2.96 9.67
CA SER A 112 11.89 2.48 10.86
C SER A 112 12.50 1.09 10.61
N ALA A 113 13.38 0.64 11.48
CA ALA A 113 13.95 -0.70 11.35
C ALA A 113 12.86 -1.80 11.44
N ALA A 114 11.87 -1.60 12.33
CA ALA A 114 10.76 -2.52 12.50
C ALA A 114 9.85 -2.54 11.26
N GLU A 115 9.50 -1.39 10.69
CA GLU A 115 8.71 -1.32 9.46
C GLU A 115 9.42 -2.00 8.29
N ALA A 116 10.72 -1.75 8.10
CA ALA A 116 11.50 -2.37 7.02
C ALA A 116 11.64 -3.89 7.21
N GLU A 117 11.83 -4.36 8.44
CA GLU A 117 11.87 -5.80 8.76
C GLU A 117 10.51 -6.45 8.49
N ALA A 118 9.42 -5.85 8.96
CA ALA A 118 8.07 -6.36 8.73
C ALA A 118 7.70 -6.40 7.24
N GLU A 119 8.14 -5.41 6.44
CA GLU A 119 7.95 -5.40 5.00
C GLU A 119 8.74 -6.52 4.31
N ALA A 120 9.98 -6.77 4.72
CA ALA A 120 10.79 -7.88 4.21
C ALA A 120 10.17 -9.25 4.52
N GLU A 121 9.69 -9.45 5.76
CA GLU A 121 9.00 -10.69 6.16
C GLU A 121 7.69 -10.89 5.38
N THR A 122 6.95 -9.80 5.10
CA THR A 122 5.72 -9.86 4.29
C THR A 122 6.03 -10.23 2.83
N ALA A 123 7.08 -9.66 2.23
CA ALA A 123 7.50 -9.99 0.87
C ALA A 123 7.97 -11.45 0.76
N GLU A 124 8.68 -11.96 1.77
CA GLU A 124 9.08 -13.37 1.82
C GLU A 124 7.86 -14.29 1.96
N ALA A 125 6.85 -13.89 2.74
CA ALA A 125 5.60 -14.63 2.86
C ALA A 125 4.85 -14.73 1.53
N GLU A 126 4.77 -13.63 0.77
CA GLU A 126 4.15 -13.64 -0.58
C GLU A 126 4.87 -14.61 -1.53
N ALA A 127 6.21 -14.66 -1.49
CA ALA A 127 6.98 -15.61 -2.28
C ALA A 127 6.70 -17.07 -1.89
N LEU A 128 6.62 -17.35 -0.58
CA LEU A 128 6.30 -18.68 -0.06
C LEU A 128 4.86 -19.10 -0.40
N GLU A 129 3.90 -18.18 -0.38
CA GLU A 129 2.52 -18.43 -0.85
C GLU A 129 2.52 -18.82 -2.33
N ALA A 130 3.29 -18.13 -3.17
CA ALA A 130 3.40 -18.43 -4.59
C ALA A 130 4.02 -19.81 -4.86
N GLU A 131 4.93 -20.28 -3.99
CA GLU A 131 5.53 -21.61 -4.02
C GLU A 131 4.61 -22.69 -3.42
N GLY A 132 3.53 -22.30 -2.73
CA GLY A 132 2.57 -23.18 -2.08
C GLY A 132 2.97 -23.60 -0.66
N ASP A 133 4.02 -23.04 -0.07
CA ASP A 133 4.40 -23.27 1.32
C ASP A 133 3.62 -22.34 2.28
N VAL A 134 2.35 -22.68 2.44
CA VAL A 134 1.41 -21.92 3.28
C VAL A 134 1.85 -21.88 4.75
N HIS A 135 2.51 -22.93 5.25
CA HIS A 135 2.97 -22.98 6.64
C HIS A 135 4.10 -21.97 6.89
N ALA A 136 5.08 -21.94 6.01
CA ALA A 136 6.17 -20.98 6.10
C ALA A 136 5.68 -19.55 5.90
N ALA A 137 4.77 -19.32 4.96
CA ALA A 137 4.14 -18.00 4.74
C ALA A 137 3.41 -17.50 6.00
N LEU A 138 2.61 -18.34 6.67
CA LEU A 138 1.95 -17.98 7.94
C LEU A 138 2.96 -17.60 9.03
N ALA A 139 4.07 -18.34 9.14
CA ALA A 139 5.11 -18.04 10.13
C ALA A 139 5.76 -16.67 9.87
N LYS A 140 6.03 -16.34 8.60
CA LYS A 140 6.57 -15.04 8.19
C LYS A 140 5.62 -13.88 8.45
N LEU A 141 4.35 -14.03 8.09
CA LEU A 141 3.31 -13.02 8.38
C LEU A 141 3.11 -12.82 9.88
N GLN A 142 3.15 -13.88 10.67
CA GLN A 142 3.10 -13.79 12.12
C GLN A 142 4.29 -13.00 12.67
N GLN A 143 5.49 -13.22 12.16
CA GLN A 143 6.70 -12.49 12.52
C GLN A 143 6.57 -11.01 12.12
N ALA A 144 6.14 -10.71 10.91
CA ALA A 144 5.92 -9.34 10.44
C ALA A 144 4.98 -8.55 11.37
N VAL A 145 3.85 -9.17 11.77
CA VAL A 145 2.88 -8.55 12.70
C VAL A 145 3.43 -8.40 14.12
N ALA A 146 4.35 -9.28 14.54
CA ALA A 146 5.00 -9.19 15.86
C ALA A 146 6.06 -8.09 15.90
N VAL A 147 6.82 -7.91 14.82
CA VAL A 147 7.87 -6.87 14.69
C VAL A 147 7.26 -5.49 14.54
N ASP A 148 6.24 -5.35 13.69
CA ASP A 148 5.48 -4.10 13.53
C ASP A 148 3.96 -4.33 13.73
N PRO A 149 3.47 -4.19 14.97
CA PRO A 149 2.04 -4.34 15.26
C PRO A 149 1.14 -3.27 14.60
N ALA A 150 1.70 -2.18 14.09
CA ALA A 150 0.99 -1.12 13.38
C ALA A 150 0.87 -1.39 11.88
N ASN A 151 1.55 -2.40 11.35
CA ASN A 151 1.49 -2.78 9.95
C ASN A 151 0.16 -3.46 9.60
N ASP A 152 -0.82 -2.65 9.22
CA ASP A 152 -2.15 -3.13 8.85
C ASP A 152 -2.15 -3.99 7.58
N THR A 153 -1.15 -3.83 6.69
CA THR A 153 -0.99 -4.64 5.48
C THR A 153 -0.57 -6.07 5.84
N ALA A 154 0.53 -6.22 6.58
CA ALA A 154 0.97 -7.54 7.05
C ALA A 154 -0.12 -8.25 7.87
N ARG A 155 -0.84 -7.52 8.71
CA ARG A 155 -1.95 -8.06 9.50
C ARG A 155 -3.12 -8.50 8.60
N PHE A 156 -3.45 -7.73 7.57
CA PHE A 156 -4.48 -8.11 6.60
C PHE A 156 -4.11 -9.44 5.92
N ASP A 157 -2.88 -9.57 5.42
CA ASP A 157 -2.43 -10.77 4.72
C ASP A 157 -2.36 -11.98 5.68
N TYR A 158 -1.90 -11.76 6.92
CA TYR A 158 -1.91 -12.80 7.96
C TYR A 158 -3.31 -13.33 8.27
N VAL A 159 -4.27 -12.44 8.53
CA VAL A 159 -5.66 -12.82 8.82
C VAL A 159 -6.32 -13.47 7.62
N LYS A 160 -6.08 -12.94 6.41
CA LYS A 160 -6.56 -13.52 5.14
C LYS A 160 -6.11 -14.97 5.01
N LEU A 161 -4.80 -15.23 5.13
CA LEU A 161 -4.24 -16.58 4.99
C LEU A 161 -4.75 -17.54 6.09
N LEU A 162 -4.96 -17.05 7.33
CA LEU A 162 -5.58 -17.83 8.40
C LEU A 162 -7.03 -18.21 8.08
N ILE A 163 -7.81 -17.33 7.43
CA ILE A 163 -9.17 -17.64 6.97
C ILE A 163 -9.11 -18.70 5.86
N GLU A 164 -8.25 -18.52 4.87
CA GLU A 164 -8.10 -19.44 3.73
C GLU A 164 -7.69 -20.85 4.17
N THR A 165 -6.89 -20.95 5.24
CA THR A 165 -6.49 -22.23 5.86
C THR A 165 -7.49 -22.79 6.88
N GLY A 166 -8.60 -22.08 7.12
CA GLY A 166 -9.65 -22.49 8.07
C GLY A 166 -9.31 -22.31 9.54
N ASN A 167 -8.22 -21.62 9.86
CA ASN A 167 -7.84 -21.35 11.26
C ASN A 167 -8.56 -20.11 11.81
N LEU A 168 -9.90 -20.19 11.88
CA LEU A 168 -10.76 -19.08 12.28
C LEU A 168 -10.49 -18.54 13.70
N PRO A 169 -10.17 -19.38 14.72
CA PRO A 169 -9.86 -18.85 16.04
C PRO A 169 -8.62 -17.95 16.05
N MET A 170 -7.56 -18.33 15.36
CA MET A 170 -6.36 -17.49 15.23
C MET A 170 -6.64 -16.25 14.35
N ALA A 171 -7.42 -16.40 13.28
CA ALA A 171 -7.84 -15.27 12.44
C ALA A 171 -8.57 -14.21 13.26
N ARG A 172 -9.49 -14.62 14.15
CA ARG A 172 -10.21 -13.72 15.06
C ARG A 172 -9.25 -13.01 16.01
N GLN A 173 -8.37 -13.74 16.65
CA GLN A 173 -7.37 -13.17 17.56
C GLN A 173 -6.45 -12.16 16.87
N ALA A 174 -5.97 -12.48 15.66
CA ALA A 174 -5.10 -11.59 14.88
C ALA A 174 -5.85 -10.34 14.37
N PHE A 175 -7.17 -10.44 14.14
CA PHE A 175 -8.01 -9.35 13.68
C PHE A 175 -8.41 -8.36 14.78
N GLU A 176 -8.50 -8.80 16.04
CA GLU A 176 -9.01 -8.00 17.17
C GLU A 176 -8.33 -6.62 17.33
N PRO A 177 -6.99 -6.48 17.22
CA PRO A 177 -6.33 -5.19 17.36
C PRO A 177 -6.76 -4.12 16.36
N VAL A 178 -7.31 -4.51 15.21
CA VAL A 178 -7.74 -3.58 14.13
C VAL A 178 -9.25 -3.40 14.07
N ALA A 179 -10.03 -4.06 14.93
CA ALA A 179 -11.49 -3.97 14.96
C ALA A 179 -12.01 -2.54 15.17
N GLY A 180 -11.24 -1.67 15.82
CA GLY A 180 -11.58 -0.25 16.00
C GLY A 180 -11.33 0.65 14.75
N LYS A 181 -10.62 0.15 13.74
CA LYS A 181 -10.23 0.94 12.55
C LYS A 181 -11.18 0.76 11.35
N LEU A 182 -12.18 -0.09 11.43
CA LEU A 182 -12.99 -0.54 10.28
C LEU A 182 -13.72 0.59 9.54
N GLN A 183 -14.10 1.64 10.23
CA GLN A 183 -14.77 2.80 9.61
C GLN A 183 -13.81 3.65 8.74
N PHE A 184 -12.50 3.52 8.93
CA PHE A 184 -11.48 4.30 8.24
C PHE A 184 -10.68 3.46 7.22
N GLU A 185 -10.72 2.13 7.33
CA GLU A 185 -9.92 1.20 6.52
C GLU A 185 -10.84 0.18 5.82
N PRO A 186 -11.30 0.48 4.58
CA PRO A 186 -12.26 -0.37 3.84
C PRO A 186 -11.79 -1.83 3.67
N ARG A 187 -10.49 -2.05 3.46
CA ARG A 187 -9.94 -3.41 3.32
C ARG A 187 -10.07 -4.23 4.60
N LEU A 188 -9.80 -3.61 5.76
CA LEU A 188 -9.98 -4.27 7.06
C LEU A 188 -11.47 -4.52 7.35
N ALA A 189 -12.35 -3.60 6.97
CA ALA A 189 -13.80 -3.80 7.07
C ALA A 189 -14.26 -5.00 6.23
N ALA A 190 -13.75 -5.12 5.00
CA ALA A 190 -14.03 -6.23 4.10
C ALA A 190 -13.55 -7.58 4.67
N LEU A 191 -12.34 -7.59 5.24
CA LEU A 191 -11.76 -8.76 5.91
C LEU A 191 -12.61 -9.20 7.11
N GLY A 192 -13.06 -8.24 7.93
CA GLY A 192 -13.96 -8.50 9.06
C GLY A 192 -15.31 -9.09 8.64
N LEU A 193 -15.88 -8.63 7.51
CA LEU A 193 -17.10 -9.21 6.94
C LEU A 193 -16.87 -10.64 6.45
N TRP A 194 -15.73 -10.93 5.83
CA TRP A 194 -15.41 -12.29 5.41
C TRP A 194 -15.22 -13.23 6.60
N LEU A 195 -14.44 -12.81 7.60
CA LEU A 195 -14.27 -13.58 8.84
C LEU A 195 -15.61 -13.88 9.51
N ALA A 196 -16.49 -12.89 9.64
CA ALA A 196 -17.82 -13.07 10.20
C ALA A 196 -18.69 -14.03 9.39
N ALA A 197 -18.58 -14.01 8.05
CA ALA A 197 -19.27 -14.96 7.18
C ALA A 197 -18.78 -16.39 7.43
N CYS A 198 -17.46 -16.60 7.56
CA CYS A 198 -16.86 -17.90 7.86
C CYS A 198 -17.30 -18.43 9.23
N GLU A 199 -17.32 -17.58 10.25
CA GLU A 199 -17.76 -17.97 11.61
C GLU A 199 -19.25 -18.31 11.69
N LYS A 200 -20.08 -17.66 10.86
CA LYS A 200 -21.53 -17.90 10.81
C LYS A 200 -21.88 -19.13 9.98
N ALA A 201 -21.06 -19.51 9.00
CA ALA A 201 -21.34 -20.59 8.05
C ALA A 201 -21.77 -21.92 8.68
N PRO A 202 -21.18 -22.40 9.80
CA PRO A 202 -21.59 -23.66 10.44
C PRO A 202 -23.02 -23.67 10.98
N THR A 203 -23.61 -22.50 11.26
CA THR A 203 -24.96 -22.36 11.82
C THR A 203 -25.98 -21.87 10.79
N ALA A 204 -25.54 -21.59 9.56
CA ALA A 204 -26.38 -21.11 8.48
C ALA A 204 -27.30 -22.22 7.92
N ARG A 205 -28.38 -21.83 7.27
CA ARG A 205 -29.25 -22.76 6.53
C ARG A 205 -28.47 -23.48 5.42
N PRO A 206 -28.74 -24.77 5.14
CA PRO A 206 -28.08 -25.46 4.03
C PRO A 206 -28.31 -24.75 2.69
N PRO A 207 -27.29 -24.72 1.79
CA PRO A 207 -27.42 -24.05 0.48
C PRO A 207 -28.64 -24.49 -0.33
N GLN A 208 -29.01 -25.77 -0.26
CA GLN A 208 -30.17 -26.33 -0.95
C GLN A 208 -31.51 -25.75 -0.43
N ALA A 209 -31.61 -25.55 0.90
CA ALA A 209 -32.78 -24.93 1.52
C ALA A 209 -32.89 -23.44 1.14
N LEU A 210 -31.78 -22.74 1.06
CA LEU A 210 -31.72 -21.35 0.62
C LEU A 210 -32.12 -21.23 -0.86
N ALA A 211 -31.61 -22.11 -1.73
CA ALA A 211 -31.95 -22.15 -3.14
C ALA A 211 -33.48 -22.42 -3.34
N ALA A 212 -34.05 -23.36 -2.60
CA ALA A 212 -35.47 -23.64 -2.63
C ALA A 212 -36.32 -22.45 -2.16
N ALA A 213 -35.91 -21.75 -1.09
CA ALA A 213 -36.59 -20.54 -0.63
C ALA A 213 -36.57 -19.43 -1.68
N ILE A 214 -35.41 -19.21 -2.34
CA ILE A 214 -35.25 -18.22 -3.41
C ILE A 214 -36.07 -18.57 -4.65
N GLU A 215 -36.20 -19.86 -4.98
CA GLU A 215 -37.05 -20.33 -6.10
C GLU A 215 -38.53 -20.09 -5.81
N ALA A 216 -38.96 -20.40 -4.57
CA ALA A 216 -40.33 -20.18 -4.13
C ALA A 216 -40.69 -18.68 -4.05
N ASN A 217 -39.75 -17.86 -3.63
CA ASN A 217 -39.91 -16.41 -3.55
C ASN A 217 -38.63 -15.69 -4.01
N ARG A 218 -38.65 -15.20 -5.26
CA ARG A 218 -37.52 -14.48 -5.87
C ARG A 218 -37.15 -13.18 -5.13
N ARG A 219 -38.03 -12.69 -4.24
CA ARG A 219 -37.78 -11.52 -3.36
C ARG A 219 -37.43 -11.92 -1.92
N ASP A 220 -37.16 -13.19 -1.67
CA ASP A 220 -36.54 -13.57 -0.36
C ASP A 220 -35.08 -13.12 -0.36
N PHE A 221 -34.90 -11.82 -0.07
CA PHE A 221 -33.57 -11.21 -0.06
C PHE A 221 -32.75 -11.70 1.13
N ASP A 222 -33.38 -12.09 2.23
CA ASP A 222 -32.70 -12.66 3.39
C ASP A 222 -32.06 -14.01 3.05
N ALA A 223 -32.82 -14.91 2.38
CA ALA A 223 -32.27 -16.17 1.93
C ALA A 223 -31.14 -15.98 0.89
N ARG A 224 -31.29 -15.01 -0.01
CA ARG A 224 -30.29 -14.70 -1.02
C ARG A 224 -29.03 -14.11 -0.42
N TYR A 225 -29.15 -13.23 0.57
CA TYR A 225 -28.01 -12.66 1.29
C TYR A 225 -27.28 -13.73 2.11
N GLU A 226 -28.02 -14.61 2.80
CA GLU A 226 -27.42 -15.73 3.53
C GLU A 226 -26.66 -16.69 2.61
N LEU A 227 -27.21 -16.96 1.40
CA LEU A 227 -26.49 -17.73 0.35
C LEU A 227 -25.20 -17.02 -0.08
N ALA A 228 -25.25 -15.71 -0.31
CA ALA A 228 -24.06 -14.93 -0.65
C ALA A 228 -23.00 -14.98 0.47
N GLN A 229 -23.42 -14.92 1.74
CA GLN A 229 -22.48 -15.08 2.88
C GLN A 229 -21.83 -16.48 2.89
N LEU A 230 -22.58 -17.56 2.62
CA LEU A 230 -22.02 -18.91 2.53
C LEU A 230 -21.04 -19.05 1.35
N GLN A 231 -21.34 -18.44 0.21
CA GLN A 231 -20.44 -18.42 -0.95
C GLN A 231 -19.15 -17.63 -0.63
N MET A 232 -19.27 -16.50 0.05
CA MET A 232 -18.14 -15.70 0.53
C MET A 232 -17.29 -16.51 1.53
N ALA A 233 -17.90 -17.23 2.47
CA ALA A 233 -17.19 -18.03 3.47
C ALA A 233 -16.30 -19.12 2.85
N VAL A 234 -16.67 -19.65 1.68
CA VAL A 234 -15.88 -20.67 0.95
C VAL A 234 -15.04 -20.07 -0.19
N GLY A 235 -14.82 -18.75 -0.20
CA GLY A 235 -14.02 -18.06 -1.20
C GLY A 235 -14.64 -17.93 -2.60
N ARG A 236 -15.92 -18.29 -2.77
CA ARG A 236 -16.65 -18.16 -4.04
C ARG A 236 -17.17 -16.73 -4.23
N PHE A 237 -16.24 -15.78 -4.30
CA PHE A 237 -16.54 -14.34 -4.29
C PHE A 237 -17.39 -13.89 -5.49
N THR A 238 -17.13 -14.42 -6.67
CA THR A 238 -17.92 -14.09 -7.87
C THR A 238 -19.36 -14.54 -7.75
N ASP A 239 -19.63 -15.74 -7.23
CA ASP A 239 -20.97 -16.24 -7.01
C ASP A 239 -21.71 -15.42 -5.94
N ALA A 240 -21.00 -15.05 -4.85
CA ALA A 240 -21.56 -14.18 -3.84
C ALA A 240 -21.95 -12.82 -4.42
N MET A 241 -21.11 -12.22 -5.26
CA MET A 241 -21.42 -10.96 -5.94
C MET A 241 -22.62 -11.09 -6.91
N ASP A 242 -22.74 -12.18 -7.64
CA ASP A 242 -23.90 -12.41 -8.52
C ASP A 242 -25.21 -12.54 -7.71
N ALA A 243 -25.17 -13.22 -6.55
CA ALA A 243 -26.33 -13.28 -5.65
C ALA A 243 -26.71 -11.90 -5.07
N LEU A 244 -25.71 -11.09 -4.70
CA LEU A 244 -25.91 -9.73 -4.17
C LEU A 244 -26.45 -8.78 -5.26
N LEU A 245 -26.00 -8.88 -6.51
CA LEU A 245 -26.51 -8.09 -7.64
C LEU A 245 -28.01 -8.28 -7.83
N GLU A 246 -28.51 -9.51 -7.68
CA GLU A 246 -29.94 -9.79 -7.76
C GLU A 246 -30.77 -9.04 -6.71
N ILE A 247 -30.22 -8.80 -5.53
CA ILE A 247 -30.84 -7.95 -4.50
C ILE A 247 -30.80 -6.49 -4.94
N ILE A 248 -29.62 -5.98 -5.29
CA ILE A 248 -29.37 -4.57 -5.65
C ILE A 248 -30.27 -4.15 -6.82
N MET A 249 -30.40 -4.99 -7.86
CA MET A 249 -31.25 -4.69 -9.02
C MET A 249 -32.74 -4.59 -8.68
N ARG A 250 -33.21 -5.26 -7.62
CA ARG A 250 -34.65 -5.28 -7.25
C ARG A 250 -34.98 -4.34 -6.10
N ASP A 251 -34.03 -4.11 -5.19
CA ASP A 251 -34.18 -3.20 -4.05
C ASP A 251 -32.80 -2.68 -3.62
N LYS A 252 -32.43 -1.52 -4.13
CA LYS A 252 -31.15 -0.87 -3.84
C LYS A 252 -30.99 -0.51 -2.36
N ALA A 253 -32.11 -0.22 -1.68
CA ALA A 253 -32.11 0.23 -0.28
C ALA A 253 -32.27 -0.90 0.75
N TRP A 254 -32.44 -2.17 0.27
CA TRP A 254 -32.66 -3.30 1.13
C TRP A 254 -31.65 -3.33 2.31
N ASN A 255 -32.19 -3.41 3.53
CA ASN A 255 -31.43 -3.50 4.78
C ASN A 255 -30.28 -2.47 4.85
N ASP A 256 -30.59 -1.21 4.65
CA ASP A 256 -29.63 -0.09 4.66
C ASP A 256 -28.47 -0.32 3.68
N GLU A 257 -28.78 -0.68 2.45
CA GLU A 257 -27.81 -0.96 1.35
C GLU A 257 -26.83 -2.12 1.69
N LEU A 258 -27.20 -3.03 2.57
CA LEU A 258 -26.31 -4.09 3.05
C LEU A 258 -25.74 -4.94 1.90
N ALA A 259 -26.57 -5.26 0.88
CA ALA A 259 -26.13 -6.02 -0.29
C ALA A 259 -25.03 -5.27 -1.06
N ARG A 260 -25.19 -3.96 -1.26
CA ARG A 260 -24.20 -3.10 -1.92
C ARG A 260 -22.91 -2.98 -1.10
N LYS A 261 -23.03 -2.73 0.21
CA LYS A 261 -21.89 -2.65 1.13
C LYS A 261 -21.06 -3.93 1.11
N THR A 262 -21.73 -5.10 1.14
CA THR A 262 -21.05 -6.39 1.08
C THR A 262 -20.42 -6.66 -0.29
N TYR A 263 -21.10 -6.26 -1.38
CA TYR A 263 -20.54 -6.37 -2.72
C TYR A 263 -19.24 -5.57 -2.89
N VAL A 264 -19.23 -4.33 -2.43
CA VAL A 264 -18.02 -3.47 -2.44
C VAL A 264 -16.92 -4.09 -1.58
N ALA A 265 -17.27 -4.63 -0.41
CA ALA A 265 -16.30 -5.31 0.45
C ALA A 265 -15.63 -6.52 -0.25
N ILE A 266 -16.39 -7.31 -1.01
CA ILE A 266 -15.82 -8.41 -1.80
C ILE A 266 -14.86 -7.88 -2.88
N LEU A 267 -15.19 -6.79 -3.56
CA LEU A 267 -14.26 -6.16 -4.51
C LEU A 267 -12.96 -5.71 -3.85
N GLU A 268 -13.04 -5.16 -2.62
CA GLU A 268 -11.84 -4.78 -1.85
C GLU A 268 -10.96 -6.00 -1.49
N LEU A 269 -11.57 -7.14 -1.11
CA LEU A 269 -10.83 -8.38 -0.84
C LEU A 269 -10.11 -8.92 -2.08
N MET A 270 -10.74 -8.81 -3.26
CA MET A 270 -10.18 -9.30 -4.52
C MET A 270 -9.13 -8.35 -5.12
N THR A 271 -9.16 -7.07 -4.75
CA THR A 271 -8.24 -6.07 -5.30
C THR A 271 -6.88 -6.14 -4.58
N LYS A 272 -5.79 -6.35 -5.34
CA LYS A 272 -4.45 -6.25 -4.76
C LYS A 272 -4.18 -4.81 -4.30
N PRO A 273 -3.52 -4.61 -3.15
CA PRO A 273 -3.19 -3.26 -2.70
C PRO A 273 -2.24 -2.59 -3.70
N VAL A 274 -2.52 -1.34 -4.02
CA VAL A 274 -1.51 -0.49 -4.64
C VAL A 274 -0.49 -0.16 -3.55
N PRO A 275 0.83 -0.27 -3.81
CA PRO A 275 1.84 0.14 -2.84
C PRO A 275 1.53 1.53 -2.31
N LYS A 276 1.53 1.69 -1.00
CA LYS A 276 1.28 2.98 -0.35
C LYS A 276 2.31 3.98 -0.85
N ALA A 277 1.88 5.12 -1.42
CA ALA A 277 2.79 6.22 -1.71
C ALA A 277 3.53 6.60 -0.42
N ALA A 278 4.83 6.86 -0.51
CA ALA A 278 5.64 7.23 0.66
C ALA A 278 4.95 8.36 1.45
N PRO A 279 4.97 8.33 2.80
CA PRO A 279 4.41 9.41 3.60
C PRO A 279 5.12 10.72 3.21
N GLY A 280 4.37 11.67 2.66
CA GLY A 280 4.87 12.95 2.15
C GLY A 280 4.33 13.36 0.78
N ALA A 281 3.76 12.45 -0.01
CA ALA A 281 3.20 12.76 -1.33
C ALA A 281 1.84 13.50 -1.29
N ALA A 282 1.23 13.62 -0.12
CA ALA A 282 -0.03 14.34 0.08
C ALA A 282 0.22 15.65 0.87
N GLY A 283 0.61 16.73 0.17
CA GLY A 283 0.63 18.02 0.84
C GLY A 283 1.60 19.09 0.33
N ALA A 284 2.17 18.95 -0.85
CA ALA A 284 2.78 20.10 -1.51
C ALA A 284 1.69 20.82 -2.31
N ASP A 285 1.06 21.82 -1.69
CA ASP A 285 0.38 22.89 -2.42
C ASP A 285 1.45 23.70 -3.16
N ALA A 286 1.94 23.12 -4.26
CA ALA A 286 2.91 23.72 -5.13
C ALA A 286 2.22 24.82 -5.89
N GLY A 287 2.41 26.05 -5.43
CA GLY A 287 2.13 27.24 -6.18
C GLY A 287 2.60 27.08 -7.61
N LYS A 288 1.70 27.31 -8.55
CA LYS A 288 1.85 27.20 -9.99
C LYS A 288 3.16 27.82 -10.49
N ALA A 289 4.21 27.02 -10.64
CA ALA A 289 5.37 27.34 -11.47
C ALA A 289 5.16 26.67 -12.85
N LYS A 290 4.89 27.50 -13.84
CA LYS A 290 4.92 27.13 -15.26
C LYS A 290 6.37 26.84 -15.65
N GLY A 291 6.68 25.57 -15.84
CA GLY A 291 7.96 25.13 -16.39
C GLY A 291 7.95 23.60 -16.41
N THR A 292 7.58 23.04 -17.56
CA THR A 292 7.36 21.61 -17.75
C THR A 292 8.70 20.87 -17.77
N LEU A 293 9.14 20.30 -16.65
CA LEU A 293 9.87 19.03 -16.66
C LEU A 293 8.77 17.96 -16.75
N GLU A 294 8.50 17.45 -17.94
CA GLU A 294 7.80 16.18 -18.10
C GLU A 294 8.71 15.06 -17.58
N LEU A 295 8.81 14.94 -16.26
CA LEU A 295 9.13 13.67 -15.62
C LEU A 295 7.90 12.77 -15.84
N THR A 296 7.77 12.25 -17.06
CA THR A 296 6.76 11.25 -17.40
C THR A 296 7.15 9.90 -16.84
N GLY A 297 7.33 9.84 -15.52
CA GLY A 297 7.18 8.64 -14.75
C GLY A 297 5.68 8.44 -14.52
N LYS A 298 4.94 7.99 -15.53
CA LYS A 298 3.68 7.33 -15.27
C LYS A 298 4.02 6.13 -14.40
N ALA A 299 3.71 6.21 -13.11
CA ALA A 299 3.64 5.01 -12.29
C ALA A 299 2.83 4.01 -13.10
N ALA A 300 3.42 2.89 -13.46
CA ALA A 300 2.75 1.83 -14.21
C ALA A 300 1.61 1.37 -13.31
N VAL A 301 0.39 1.79 -13.62
CA VAL A 301 -0.80 1.27 -12.94
C VAL A 301 -0.76 -0.23 -13.25
N PRO A 302 -0.67 -1.10 -12.24
CA PRO A 302 -0.67 -2.54 -12.48
C PRO A 302 -1.91 -2.88 -13.31
N PRO A 303 -1.80 -3.81 -14.29
CA PRO A 303 -2.92 -4.18 -15.11
C PRO A 303 -4.09 -4.57 -14.21
N SER A 304 -5.25 -3.94 -14.42
CA SER A 304 -6.45 -4.24 -13.65
C SER A 304 -6.88 -5.69 -13.94
N ASP A 305 -7.31 -6.41 -12.89
CA ASP A 305 -7.85 -7.75 -13.06
C ASP A 305 -9.16 -7.68 -13.86
N PRO A 306 -9.24 -8.37 -15.03
CA PRO A 306 -10.44 -8.34 -15.89
C PRO A 306 -11.72 -8.75 -15.16
N VAL A 307 -11.64 -9.66 -14.19
CA VAL A 307 -12.78 -10.11 -13.38
C VAL A 307 -13.27 -8.98 -12.48
N ILE A 308 -12.36 -8.33 -11.78
CA ILE A 308 -12.68 -7.18 -10.91
C ILE A 308 -13.34 -6.06 -11.72
N ASP A 309 -12.79 -5.74 -12.90
CA ASP A 309 -13.33 -4.70 -13.77
C ASP A 309 -14.72 -5.07 -14.32
N GLN A 310 -14.95 -6.34 -14.61
CA GLN A 310 -16.27 -6.82 -15.00
C GLN A 310 -17.29 -6.62 -13.88
N TYR A 311 -16.95 -6.98 -12.66
CA TYR A 311 -17.86 -6.85 -11.52
C TYR A 311 -18.06 -5.39 -11.08
N ARG A 312 -17.06 -4.52 -11.20
CA ARG A 312 -17.23 -3.07 -11.05
C ARG A 312 -18.23 -2.50 -12.07
N ARG A 313 -18.16 -2.93 -13.34
CA ARG A 313 -19.12 -2.53 -14.38
C ARG A 313 -20.52 -3.06 -14.11
N LYS A 314 -20.67 -4.34 -13.69
CA LYS A 314 -21.98 -4.91 -13.31
C LYS A 314 -22.63 -4.09 -12.19
N LEU A 315 -21.86 -3.72 -11.13
CA LEU A 315 -22.38 -2.89 -10.06
C LEU A 315 -22.82 -1.51 -10.56
N SER A 316 -22.02 -0.85 -11.37
CA SER A 316 -22.37 0.45 -11.95
C SER A 316 -23.69 0.38 -12.72
N MET A 317 -23.87 -0.63 -13.62
CA MET A 317 -25.11 -0.83 -14.37
C MET A 317 -26.33 -1.16 -13.49
N ALA A 318 -26.12 -1.79 -12.33
CA ALA A 318 -27.21 -2.10 -11.40
C ALA A 318 -27.66 -0.87 -10.58
N LEU A 319 -26.80 0.13 -10.46
CA LEU A 319 -27.06 1.35 -9.67
C LEU A 319 -27.73 2.46 -10.49
N PHE A 320 -27.56 2.46 -11.79
CA PHE A 320 -28.16 3.43 -12.74
C PHE A 320 -29.15 2.75 -13.66
#